data_97fad3c7574de091c02004c89fc4ff22
#
_entry.id   97fad3c7574de091c02004c89fc4ff22
#
_cell.length_a   1.000
_cell.length_b   1.000
_cell.length_c   1.000
_cell.angle_alpha   90.00
_cell.angle_beta   90.00
_cell.angle_gamma   90.00
#
_symmetry.space_group_name_H-M   'P 1'
#
loop_
_entity.id
_entity.type
_entity.pdbx_description
1 polymer ?
#
loop_
_entity_poly.entity_id
_entity_poly.type
_entity_poly.pdbx_seq_one_letter_code
_entity_poly.pdbx_strand_id
1 'polypeptide(L)'
;KQKQTGQLIVISAPSGSGKGSIINKLLKQNYQNRWLSVSTTSRPIRPNDIPGTTYNFVTKEEFETKIKEGYFLEYAEYAGNYYGTPKKPMTDKLNEGIDVILEIEIEGASNIKKLIPEAIFIFIMPPSLDVLAQRLTKRGTDSKEKILERFHTAYKEINAVTKYNYVVVND
;
A
#
# COMPACT_ATOMS: atom_id res chain seq x y z
N LYS A 1 13.23 -12.76 -29.49
CA LYS A 1 12.23 -13.00 -28.42
C LYS A 1 12.08 -11.70 -27.64
N GLN A 2 10.90 -11.07 -27.69
CA GLN A 2 10.60 -9.93 -26.83
C GLN A 2 10.69 -10.41 -25.38
N LYS A 3 11.50 -9.74 -24.56
CA LYS A 3 11.61 -10.02 -23.13
C LYS A 3 10.29 -9.58 -22.49
N GLN A 4 9.54 -10.51 -21.94
CA GLN A 4 8.30 -10.22 -21.26
C GLN A 4 8.62 -9.42 -20.00
N THR A 5 8.07 -8.22 -19.88
CA THR A 5 8.18 -7.40 -18.65
C THR A 5 7.22 -7.92 -17.58
N GLY A 6 7.59 -7.74 -16.32
CA GLY A 6 6.70 -8.03 -15.19
C GLY A 6 5.49 -7.07 -15.16
N GLN A 7 4.48 -7.43 -14.40
CA GLN A 7 3.27 -6.62 -14.20
C GLN A 7 3.36 -5.81 -12.91
N LEU A 8 2.85 -4.58 -12.94
CA LEU A 8 2.68 -3.76 -11.75
C LEU A 8 1.30 -4.01 -11.14
N ILE A 9 1.27 -4.45 -9.88
CA ILE A 9 0.05 -4.79 -9.15
C ILE A 9 -0.04 -3.87 -7.93
N VAL A 10 -1.08 -3.07 -7.88
CA VAL A 10 -1.35 -2.12 -6.80
C VAL A 10 -2.46 -2.66 -5.91
N ILE A 11 -2.18 -2.83 -4.63
CA ILE A 11 -3.13 -3.35 -3.65
C ILE A 11 -3.42 -2.27 -2.61
N SER A 12 -4.68 -1.94 -2.47
CA SER A 12 -5.19 -1.00 -1.45
C SER A 12 -6.36 -1.61 -0.69
N ALA A 13 -6.58 -1.11 0.50
CA ALA A 13 -7.69 -1.55 1.35
C ALA A 13 -8.02 -0.47 2.38
N PRO A 14 -9.26 -0.38 2.86
CA PRO A 14 -9.56 0.40 4.05
C PRO A 14 -8.87 -0.21 5.28
N SER A 15 -8.60 0.64 6.28
CA SER A 15 -8.07 0.19 7.57
C SER A 15 -8.95 -0.92 8.16
N GLY A 16 -8.34 -1.97 8.70
CA GLY A 16 -9.06 -3.10 9.29
C GLY A 16 -9.53 -4.19 8.31
N SER A 17 -9.20 -4.08 7.02
CA SER A 17 -9.58 -5.09 6.00
C SER A 17 -8.68 -6.33 5.98
N GLY A 18 -7.57 -6.34 6.74
CA GLY A 18 -6.64 -7.47 6.79
C GLY A 18 -5.68 -7.55 5.59
N LYS A 19 -5.43 -6.43 4.90
CA LYS A 19 -4.52 -6.33 3.75
C LYS A 19 -3.15 -6.95 4.03
N GLY A 20 -2.51 -6.59 5.13
CA GLY A 20 -1.19 -7.09 5.50
C GLY A 20 -1.14 -8.60 5.67
N SER A 21 -2.17 -9.21 6.26
CA SER A 21 -2.26 -10.65 6.43
C SER A 21 -2.36 -11.38 5.09
N ILE A 22 -3.14 -10.86 4.15
CA ILE A 22 -3.25 -11.42 2.80
C ILE A 22 -1.92 -11.33 2.06
N ILE A 23 -1.28 -10.16 2.08
CA ILE A 23 0.01 -9.95 1.39
C ILE A 23 1.09 -10.86 1.99
N ASN A 24 1.19 -10.96 3.31
CA ASN A 24 2.13 -11.85 3.96
C ASN A 24 1.90 -13.32 3.59
N LYS A 25 0.64 -13.75 3.49
CA LYS A 25 0.29 -15.11 3.04
C LYS A 25 0.66 -15.33 1.58
N LEU A 26 0.42 -14.34 0.74
CA LEU A 26 0.77 -14.36 -0.68
C LEU A 26 2.29 -14.48 -0.89
N LEU A 27 3.10 -13.74 -0.13
CA LEU A 27 4.55 -13.75 -0.23
C LEU A 27 5.18 -15.04 0.31
N LYS A 28 4.55 -15.70 1.29
CA LYS A 28 4.98 -17.01 1.81
C LYS A 28 4.76 -18.15 0.81
N GLN A 29 3.83 -18.01 -0.13
CA GLN A 29 3.68 -18.93 -1.22
C GLN A 29 4.82 -18.71 -2.22
N ASN A 30 5.73 -19.65 -2.31
CA ASN A 30 7.03 -19.59 -2.98
C ASN A 30 6.93 -19.39 -4.51
N TYR A 31 6.31 -18.29 -4.94
CA TYR A 31 6.26 -17.87 -6.34
C TYR A 31 7.48 -16.98 -6.63
N GLN A 32 8.45 -17.54 -7.33
CA GLN A 32 9.74 -16.91 -7.63
C GLN A 32 9.67 -15.63 -8.46
N ASN A 33 8.49 -15.29 -9.01
CA ASN A 33 8.31 -14.19 -9.95
C ASN A 33 7.58 -12.97 -9.35
N ARG A 34 7.58 -12.81 -8.02
CA ARG A 34 6.91 -11.70 -7.35
C ARG A 34 7.83 -10.99 -6.38
N TRP A 35 7.71 -9.69 -6.32
CA TRP A 35 8.47 -8.85 -5.42
C TRP A 35 7.57 -7.77 -4.81
N LEU A 36 7.63 -7.62 -3.49
CA LEU A 36 6.95 -6.53 -2.78
C LEU A 36 7.87 -5.32 -2.72
N SER A 37 7.44 -4.21 -3.28
CA SER A 37 8.13 -2.94 -3.14
C SER A 37 8.04 -2.43 -1.70
N VAL A 38 9.16 -1.99 -1.16
CA VAL A 38 9.22 -1.36 0.17
C VAL A 38 9.13 0.15 0.00
N SER A 39 8.04 0.72 0.51
CA SER A 39 7.83 2.17 0.48
C SER A 39 8.81 2.90 1.40
N THR A 40 9.12 4.14 1.07
CA THR A 40 9.89 5.06 1.91
C THR A 40 8.93 5.95 2.70
N THR A 41 9.24 6.23 3.95
CA THR A 41 8.43 7.10 4.81
C THR A 41 9.28 7.99 5.70
N SER A 42 8.76 9.19 5.98
CA SER A 42 9.30 10.09 7.01
C SER A 42 8.68 9.87 8.40
N ARG A 43 7.75 8.91 8.52
CA ARG A 43 7.16 8.51 9.80
C ARG A 43 8.23 7.95 10.73
N PRO A 44 8.22 8.32 12.02
CA PRO A 44 9.10 7.69 13.00
C PRO A 44 8.91 6.17 13.08
N ILE A 45 10.00 5.45 13.32
CA ILE A 45 9.99 4.00 13.52
C ILE A 45 9.15 3.65 14.75
N ARG A 46 8.33 2.61 14.65
CA ARG A 46 7.55 2.03 15.75
C ARG A 46 8.18 0.70 16.19
N PRO A 47 7.85 0.20 17.42
CA PRO A 47 8.48 -1.02 17.96
C PRO A 47 8.39 -2.27 17.09
N ASN A 48 7.34 -2.39 16.27
CA ASN A 48 7.12 -3.54 15.40
C ASN A 48 7.62 -3.34 13.96
N ASP A 49 8.20 -2.18 13.66
CA ASP A 49 8.76 -1.91 12.34
C ASP A 49 10.12 -2.58 12.18
N ILE A 50 10.39 -3.05 10.97
CA ILE A 50 11.68 -3.60 10.55
C ILE A 50 12.19 -2.73 9.39
N PRO A 51 13.25 -1.91 9.61
CA PRO A 51 13.82 -1.08 8.55
C PRO A 51 14.21 -1.91 7.32
N GLY A 52 13.88 -1.39 6.13
CA GLY A 52 14.11 -2.08 4.86
C GLY A 52 13.12 -3.21 4.56
N THR A 53 12.21 -3.52 5.48
CA THR A 53 11.16 -4.54 5.31
C THR A 53 9.77 -3.92 5.42
N THR A 54 9.47 -3.25 6.54
CA THR A 54 8.20 -2.53 6.71
C THR A 54 8.19 -1.26 5.86
N TYR A 55 9.22 -0.45 6.04
CA TYR A 55 9.49 0.77 5.29
C TYR A 55 10.99 1.02 5.21
N ASN A 56 11.39 1.85 4.24
CA ASN A 56 12.66 2.56 4.26
C ASN A 56 12.42 3.87 5.03
N PHE A 57 12.94 3.96 6.25
CA PHE A 57 12.75 5.13 7.12
C PHE A 57 13.80 6.19 6.83
N VAL A 58 13.35 7.41 6.61
CA VAL A 58 14.19 8.60 6.36
C VAL A 58 13.67 9.79 7.16
N THR A 59 14.46 10.84 7.30
CA THR A 59 13.97 12.10 7.85
C THR A 59 13.06 12.82 6.86
N LYS A 60 12.31 13.82 7.33
CA LYS A 60 11.46 14.64 6.45
C LYS A 60 12.31 15.37 5.41
N GLU A 61 13.44 15.91 5.82
CA GLU A 61 14.38 16.62 4.96
C GLU A 61 15.01 15.72 3.89
N GLU A 62 15.39 14.50 4.27
CA GLU A 62 15.86 13.49 3.33
C GLU A 62 14.78 13.09 2.33
N PHE A 63 13.52 12.97 2.77
CA PHE A 63 12.40 12.66 1.89
C PHE A 63 12.17 13.78 0.86
N GLU A 64 12.18 15.03 1.30
CA GLU A 64 12.04 16.21 0.44
C GLU A 64 13.19 16.32 -0.58
N THR A 65 14.40 15.98 -0.19
CA THR A 65 15.55 15.88 -1.09
C THR A 65 15.33 14.82 -2.17
N LYS A 66 14.86 13.64 -1.76
CA LYS A 66 14.52 12.54 -2.68
C LYS A 66 13.40 12.92 -3.66
N ILE A 67 12.42 13.73 -3.25
CA ILE A 67 11.40 14.28 -4.17
C ILE A 67 12.06 15.11 -5.27
N LYS A 68 12.95 16.02 -4.89
CA LYS A 68 13.66 16.92 -5.84
C LYS A 68 14.54 16.14 -6.82
N GLU A 69 15.10 15.03 -6.38
CA GLU A 69 15.93 14.12 -7.20
C GLU A 69 15.11 13.21 -8.12
N GLY A 70 13.78 13.23 -8.05
CA GLY A 70 12.92 12.35 -8.84
C GLY A 70 13.00 10.87 -8.42
N TYR A 71 13.32 10.60 -7.16
CA TYR A 71 13.52 9.26 -6.63
C TYR A 71 12.24 8.43 -6.60
N PHE A 72 11.08 9.08 -6.44
CA PHE A 72 9.79 8.40 -6.28
C PHE A 72 9.00 8.31 -7.59
N LEU A 73 8.32 7.19 -7.79
CA LEU A 73 7.28 7.05 -8.79
C LEU A 73 6.06 7.93 -8.44
N GLU A 74 5.65 7.86 -7.18
CA GLU A 74 4.61 8.68 -6.56
C GLU A 74 4.94 8.89 -5.10
N TYR A 75 4.40 9.92 -4.51
CA TYR A 75 4.41 10.15 -3.07
C TYR A 75 3.15 10.89 -2.64
N ALA A 76 2.79 10.72 -1.36
CA ALA A 76 1.66 11.40 -0.74
C ALA A 76 1.99 11.74 0.72
N GLU A 77 1.27 12.70 1.27
CA GLU A 77 1.30 13.02 2.69
C GLU A 77 0.07 12.43 3.37
N TYR A 78 0.28 11.71 4.46
CA TYR A 78 -0.78 11.13 5.28
C TYR A 78 -0.45 11.29 6.75
N ALA A 79 -1.40 11.84 7.53
CA ALA A 79 -1.23 12.08 8.97
C ALA A 79 0.08 12.81 9.34
N GLY A 80 0.47 13.81 8.53
CA GLY A 80 1.67 14.64 8.75
C GLY A 80 3.00 13.99 8.36
N ASN A 81 2.98 12.80 7.75
CA ASN A 81 4.17 12.09 7.29
C ASN A 81 4.10 11.83 5.78
N TYR A 82 5.26 11.79 5.15
CA TYR A 82 5.39 11.41 3.75
C TYR A 82 5.49 9.90 3.59
N TYR A 83 4.91 9.41 2.49
CA TYR A 83 5.01 8.04 2.01
C TYR A 83 5.27 8.05 0.51
N GLY A 84 6.21 7.27 0.02
CA GLY A 84 6.53 7.25 -1.39
C GLY A 84 7.02 5.90 -1.88
N THR A 85 6.80 5.63 -3.17
CA THR A 85 7.23 4.42 -3.86
C THR A 85 8.53 4.70 -4.61
N PRO A 86 9.65 4.05 -4.24
CA PRO A 86 10.90 4.18 -4.97
C PRO A 86 10.75 3.72 -6.42
N LYS A 87 11.13 4.55 -7.37
CA LYS A 87 10.94 4.30 -8.80
C LYS A 87 11.89 3.25 -9.37
N LYS A 88 13.19 3.41 -9.09
CA LYS A 88 14.23 2.58 -9.71
C LYS A 88 14.13 1.10 -9.34
N PRO A 89 14.02 0.70 -8.06
CA PRO A 89 13.92 -0.71 -7.70
C PRO A 89 12.72 -1.41 -8.36
N MET A 90 11.58 -0.73 -8.43
CA MET A 90 10.38 -1.22 -9.10
C MET A 90 10.62 -1.42 -10.59
N THR A 91 11.19 -0.43 -11.27
CA THR A 91 11.48 -0.48 -12.71
C THR A 91 12.46 -1.60 -13.04
N ASP A 92 13.51 -1.78 -12.23
CA ASP A 92 14.50 -2.83 -12.41
C ASP A 92 13.85 -4.23 -12.32
N LYS A 93 12.99 -4.45 -11.35
CA LYS A 93 12.26 -5.72 -11.18
C LYS A 93 11.30 -6.01 -12.33
N LEU A 94 10.55 -5.03 -12.78
CA LEU A 94 9.68 -5.16 -13.95
C LEU A 94 10.47 -5.53 -15.20
N ASN A 95 11.63 -4.92 -15.42
CA ASN A 95 12.51 -5.22 -16.55
C ASN A 95 13.15 -6.61 -16.46
N GLU A 96 13.28 -7.18 -15.26
CA GLU A 96 13.70 -8.57 -15.04
C GLU A 96 12.58 -9.58 -15.33
N GLY A 97 11.36 -9.13 -15.61
CA GLY A 97 10.17 -9.99 -15.81
C GLY A 97 9.51 -10.40 -14.49
N ILE A 98 9.81 -9.70 -13.39
CA ILE A 98 9.25 -9.96 -12.05
C ILE A 98 8.05 -9.06 -11.84
N ASP A 99 6.95 -9.64 -11.38
CA ASP A 99 5.75 -8.88 -10.99
C ASP A 99 6.03 -8.10 -9.71
N VAL A 100 5.69 -6.81 -9.73
CA VAL A 100 5.88 -5.92 -8.59
C VAL A 100 4.55 -5.66 -7.92
N ILE A 101 4.51 -5.89 -6.61
CA ILE A 101 3.36 -5.59 -5.75
C ILE A 101 3.66 -4.28 -5.00
N LEU A 102 2.75 -3.33 -5.12
CA LEU A 102 2.72 -2.11 -4.32
C LEU A 102 1.58 -2.20 -3.31
N GLU A 103 1.90 -2.12 -2.04
CA GLU A 103 0.94 -2.00 -0.95
C GLU A 103 0.87 -0.53 -0.54
N ILE A 104 -0.12 0.19 -1.03
CA ILE A 104 -0.23 1.64 -0.87
C ILE A 104 -1.64 2.09 -0.51
N GLU A 105 -1.72 3.29 0.04
CA GLU A 105 -2.97 3.98 0.35
C GLU A 105 -3.72 4.38 -0.93
N ILE A 106 -5.02 4.65 -0.81
CA ILE A 106 -5.91 4.95 -1.94
C ILE A 106 -5.45 6.18 -2.73
N GLU A 107 -4.94 7.19 -2.06
CA GLU A 107 -4.41 8.39 -2.72
C GLU A 107 -3.19 8.05 -3.58
N GLY A 108 -2.23 7.28 -3.04
CA GLY A 108 -1.08 6.79 -3.81
C GLY A 108 -1.49 5.92 -4.99
N ALA A 109 -2.47 5.04 -4.82
CA ALA A 109 -3.02 4.22 -5.90
C ALA A 109 -3.64 5.09 -7.00
N SER A 110 -4.37 6.14 -6.63
CA SER A 110 -4.94 7.11 -7.58
C SER A 110 -3.86 7.83 -8.39
N ASN A 111 -2.75 8.20 -7.74
CA ASN A 111 -1.62 8.84 -8.40
C ASN A 111 -0.94 7.88 -9.40
N ILE A 112 -0.74 6.62 -9.01
CA ILE A 112 -0.18 5.60 -9.93
C ILE A 112 -1.10 5.34 -11.09
N LYS A 113 -2.41 5.31 -10.90
CA LYS A 113 -3.37 5.11 -12.00
C LYS A 113 -3.29 6.19 -13.07
N LYS A 114 -2.98 7.42 -12.69
CA LYS A 114 -2.75 8.52 -13.65
C LYS A 114 -1.46 8.34 -14.43
N LEU A 115 -0.42 7.79 -13.81
CA LEU A 115 0.91 7.61 -14.39
C LEU A 115 1.03 6.31 -15.21
N ILE A 116 0.44 5.23 -14.72
CA ILE A 116 0.52 3.87 -15.27
C ILE A 116 -0.88 3.26 -15.26
N PRO A 117 -1.79 3.71 -16.15
CA PRO A 117 -3.18 3.26 -16.18
C PRO A 117 -3.33 1.77 -16.50
N GLU A 118 -2.32 1.13 -17.12
CA GLU A 118 -2.29 -0.29 -17.43
C GLU A 118 -1.90 -1.18 -16.25
N ALA A 119 -1.49 -0.63 -15.11
CA ALA A 119 -1.25 -1.40 -13.90
C ALA A 119 -2.54 -2.08 -13.42
N ILE A 120 -2.39 -3.17 -12.68
CA ILE A 120 -3.52 -3.93 -12.12
C ILE A 120 -3.83 -3.38 -10.73
N PHE A 121 -5.04 -2.91 -10.51
CA PHE A 121 -5.50 -2.34 -9.25
C PHE A 121 -6.45 -3.30 -8.55
N ILE A 122 -6.08 -3.74 -7.34
CA ILE A 122 -6.83 -4.68 -6.51
C ILE A 122 -7.25 -3.98 -5.21
N PHE A 123 -8.53 -4.05 -4.88
CA PHE A 123 -9.08 -3.54 -3.64
C PHE A 123 -9.48 -4.68 -2.72
N ILE A 124 -8.98 -4.69 -1.48
CA ILE A 124 -9.35 -5.67 -0.48
C ILE A 124 -10.42 -5.08 0.42
N MET A 125 -11.55 -5.77 0.53
CA MET A 125 -12.68 -5.37 1.35
C MET A 125 -12.90 -6.32 2.52
N PRO A 126 -13.40 -5.81 3.68
CA PRO A 126 -13.96 -6.67 4.70
C PRO A 126 -15.29 -7.30 4.20
N PRO A 127 -15.74 -8.42 4.81
CA PRO A 127 -17.00 -9.07 4.42
C PRO A 127 -18.23 -8.19 4.64
N SER A 128 -18.21 -7.34 5.66
CA SER A 128 -19.26 -6.39 6.01
C SER A 128 -18.74 -5.20 6.80
N LEU A 129 -19.56 -4.17 6.92
CA LEU A 129 -19.25 -3.01 7.79
C LEU A 129 -19.22 -3.40 9.27
N ASP A 130 -20.03 -4.37 9.68
CA ASP A 130 -20.02 -4.88 11.07
C ASP A 130 -18.71 -5.58 11.41
N VAL A 131 -18.19 -6.41 10.49
CA VAL A 131 -16.88 -7.04 10.65
C VAL A 131 -15.78 -5.98 10.68
N LEU A 132 -15.86 -4.97 9.83
CA LEU A 132 -14.92 -3.84 9.85
C LEU A 132 -14.95 -3.13 11.21
N ALA A 133 -16.11 -2.78 11.73
CA ALA A 133 -16.27 -2.15 13.04
C ALA A 133 -15.68 -3.01 14.16
N GLN A 134 -15.95 -4.32 14.16
CA GLN A 134 -15.39 -5.26 15.12
C GLN A 134 -13.85 -5.33 15.05
N ARG A 135 -13.28 -5.39 13.83
CA ARG A 135 -11.82 -5.42 13.63
C ARG A 135 -11.13 -4.14 14.09
N LEU A 136 -11.75 -2.98 13.87
CA LEU A 136 -11.25 -1.69 14.36
C LEU A 136 -11.31 -1.58 15.89
N THR A 137 -12.36 -2.15 16.52
CA THR A 137 -12.55 -2.13 17.97
C THR A 137 -11.62 -3.10 18.70
N LYS A 138 -11.36 -4.29 18.14
CA LYS A 138 -10.53 -5.35 18.76
C LYS A 138 -9.07 -4.96 19.01
N ARG A 139 -8.56 -3.91 18.41
CA ARG A 139 -7.19 -3.41 18.67
C ARG A 139 -7.01 -2.82 20.07
N GLY A 140 -8.09 -2.56 20.81
CA GLY A 140 -8.14 -2.43 22.28
C GLY A 140 -7.44 -1.21 22.90
N THR A 141 -6.76 -0.37 22.12
CA THR A 141 -5.94 0.75 22.61
C THR A 141 -6.49 2.13 22.25
N ASP A 142 -7.53 2.20 21.43
CA ASP A 142 -8.06 3.45 20.91
C ASP A 142 -9.33 3.88 21.68
N SER A 143 -9.52 5.19 21.87
CA SER A 143 -10.74 5.78 22.40
C SER A 143 -11.93 5.55 21.45
N LYS A 144 -13.16 5.67 21.96
CA LYS A 144 -14.38 5.55 21.14
C LYS A 144 -14.40 6.54 19.98
N GLU A 145 -13.96 7.77 20.23
CA GLU A 145 -13.88 8.83 19.22
C GLU A 145 -12.92 8.45 18.09
N LYS A 146 -11.77 7.88 18.44
CA LYS A 146 -10.76 7.46 17.49
C LYS A 146 -11.19 6.25 16.65
N ILE A 147 -11.93 5.32 17.27
CA ILE A 147 -12.55 4.19 16.55
C ILE A 147 -13.58 4.70 15.54
N LEU A 148 -14.42 5.66 15.94
CA LEU A 148 -15.44 6.25 15.07
C LEU A 148 -14.79 7.01 13.90
N GLU A 149 -13.76 7.79 14.16
CA GLU A 149 -12.99 8.49 13.12
C GLU A 149 -12.39 7.50 12.10
N ARG A 150 -11.80 6.40 12.57
CA ARG A 150 -11.27 5.33 11.71
C ARG A 150 -12.35 4.65 10.90
N PHE A 151 -13.52 4.43 11.48
CA PHE A 151 -14.66 3.85 10.78
C PHE A 151 -15.15 4.78 9.66
N HIS A 152 -15.28 6.08 9.93
CA HIS A 152 -15.64 7.07 8.93
C HIS A 152 -14.62 7.15 7.78
N THR A 153 -13.34 7.10 8.11
CA THR A 153 -12.27 7.06 7.11
C THR A 153 -12.38 5.82 6.25
N ALA A 154 -12.53 4.64 6.83
CA ALA A 154 -12.68 3.38 6.11
C ALA A 154 -13.93 3.37 5.22
N TYR A 155 -15.04 3.94 5.71
CA TYR A 155 -16.27 4.07 4.92
C TYR A 155 -16.08 4.95 3.68
N LYS A 156 -15.37 6.07 3.81
CA LYS A 156 -15.01 6.93 2.66
C LYS A 156 -14.09 6.21 1.69
N GLU A 157 -13.13 5.45 2.20
CA GLU A 157 -12.18 4.68 1.40
C GLU A 157 -12.88 3.59 0.57
N ILE A 158 -13.92 2.95 1.10
CA ILE A 158 -14.73 1.96 0.37
C ILE A 158 -15.36 2.55 -0.90
N ASN A 159 -15.71 3.82 -0.90
CA ASN A 159 -16.27 4.49 -2.09
C ASN A 159 -15.27 4.57 -3.26
N ALA A 160 -13.99 4.39 -3.02
CA ALA A 160 -12.98 4.36 -4.08
C ALA A 160 -12.95 3.03 -4.87
N VAL A 161 -13.69 2.00 -4.42
CA VAL A 161 -13.69 0.65 -5.01
C VAL A 161 -13.95 0.63 -6.52
N THR A 162 -14.78 1.53 -7.03
CA THR A 162 -15.12 1.63 -8.46
C THR A 162 -13.95 1.98 -9.37
N LYS A 163 -12.84 2.47 -8.79
CA LYS A 163 -11.62 2.83 -9.51
C LYS A 163 -10.64 1.66 -9.67
N TYR A 164 -10.96 0.51 -9.10
CA TYR A 164 -10.12 -0.69 -9.09
C TYR A 164 -10.60 -1.73 -10.11
N ASN A 165 -9.65 -2.53 -10.62
CA ASN A 165 -9.97 -3.59 -11.58
C ASN A 165 -10.59 -4.81 -10.91
N TYR A 166 -10.15 -5.13 -9.68
CA TYR A 166 -10.59 -6.31 -8.92
C TYR A 166 -10.91 -5.94 -7.48
N VAL A 167 -11.89 -6.62 -6.92
CA VAL A 167 -12.26 -6.56 -5.51
C VAL A 167 -12.12 -7.94 -4.91
N VAL A 168 -11.37 -8.04 -3.81
CA VAL A 168 -11.19 -9.27 -3.04
C VAL A 168 -11.82 -9.08 -1.67
N VAL A 169 -12.75 -9.94 -1.31
CA VAL A 169 -13.36 -9.95 0.01
C VAL A 169 -12.52 -10.83 0.93
N ASN A 170 -12.02 -10.25 2.02
CA ASN A 170 -11.25 -10.95 3.05
C ASN A 170 -12.17 -11.40 4.18
N ASP A 171 -12.60 -12.63 4.09
CA ASP A 171 -13.49 -13.31 5.04
C ASP A 171 -12.73 -13.88 6.25
#